data_892693ed57c76b27d1b1a252b516f6a4
#
_entry.id   892693ed57c76b27d1b1a252b516f6a4
#
_cell.length_a   1.000
_cell.length_b   1.000
_cell.length_c   1.000
_cell.angle_alpha   90.00
_cell.angle_beta   90.00
_cell.angle_gamma   90.00
#
_symmetry.space_group_name_H-M   'P 1'
#
loop_
_entity.id
_entity.type
_entity.pdbx_description
1 polymer ?
#
loop_
_entity_poly.entity_id
_entity_poly.type
_entity_poly.pdbx_seq_one_letter_code
_entity_poly.pdbx_strand_id
1 'polypeptide(L)'
;MSGHSNYPEWIYVAVVIALMAWVGAEAWDAERLVEHIPEGAEVIKVTAQQWFWTFEHEDGTKEIGELHVEVGKAYKFEIMSKDVIHSFNIHDYVVLMDAVPGRVNTVWFAPTDVGEHDIQCREYCGLIHYNMRGTLYVEESST
;
A
#
# COMPACT_ATOMS: atom_id res chain seq x y z
N MET A 1 29.05 54.25 3.21
CA MET A 1 28.74 52.90 2.76
C MET A 1 28.30 52.11 4.01
N SER A 2 26.99 51.98 4.21
CA SER A 2 26.44 51.22 5.34
C SER A 2 26.55 49.73 4.98
N GLY A 3 27.47 49.04 5.64
CA GLY A 3 27.58 47.59 5.54
C GLY A 3 26.29 46.96 6.14
N HIS A 4 25.39 46.48 5.29
CA HIS A 4 24.29 45.68 5.75
C HIS A 4 24.88 44.37 6.29
N SER A 5 24.58 44.09 7.58
CA SER A 5 24.94 42.84 8.19
C SER A 5 24.05 41.74 7.60
N ASN A 6 24.60 40.73 6.91
CA ASN A 6 23.86 39.59 6.34
C ASN A 6 23.59 38.51 7.37
N TYR A 7 23.82 38.75 8.67
CA TYR A 7 23.57 37.77 9.74
C TYR A 7 22.12 37.28 9.79
N PRO A 8 21.05 38.11 9.64
CA PRO A 8 19.68 37.62 9.65
C PRO A 8 19.37 36.67 8.50
N GLU A 9 19.94 36.93 7.32
CA GLU A 9 19.77 36.06 6.14
C GLU A 9 20.40 34.69 6.39
N TRP A 10 21.65 34.66 6.91
CA TRP A 10 22.33 33.40 7.21
C TRP A 10 21.66 32.61 8.33
N ILE A 11 21.11 33.29 9.36
CA ILE A 11 20.33 32.66 10.42
C ILE A 11 19.08 32.02 9.82
N TYR A 12 18.35 32.74 8.97
CA TYR A 12 17.15 32.20 8.28
C TYR A 12 17.51 30.97 7.44
N VAL A 13 18.55 31.05 6.62
CA VAL A 13 19.03 29.93 5.79
C VAL A 13 19.40 28.72 6.67
N ALA A 14 20.13 28.95 7.75
CA ALA A 14 20.52 27.87 8.67
C ALA A 14 19.31 27.20 9.33
N VAL A 15 18.31 27.98 9.76
CA VAL A 15 17.05 27.43 10.32
C VAL A 15 16.30 26.61 9.29
N VAL A 16 16.16 27.11 8.06
CA VAL A 16 15.47 26.37 6.98
C VAL A 16 16.19 25.05 6.67
N ILE A 17 17.52 25.07 6.56
CA ILE A 17 18.31 23.85 6.33
C ILE A 17 18.14 22.86 7.48
N ALA A 18 18.17 23.33 8.73
CA ALA A 18 17.99 22.48 9.88
C ALA A 18 16.60 21.82 9.91
N LEU A 19 15.55 22.60 9.59
CA LEU A 19 14.18 22.06 9.50
C LEU A 19 14.03 21.06 8.35
N MET A 20 14.62 21.34 7.20
CA MET A 20 14.60 20.40 6.05
C MET A 20 15.32 19.10 6.39
N ALA A 21 16.49 19.18 7.05
CA ALA A 21 17.23 18.00 7.47
C ALA A 21 16.45 17.18 8.51
N TRP A 22 15.79 17.83 9.46
CA TRP A 22 14.96 17.16 10.45
C TRP A 22 13.76 16.47 9.80
N VAL A 23 12.97 17.18 8.99
CA VAL A 23 11.82 16.60 8.26
C VAL A 23 12.27 15.46 7.34
N GLY A 24 13.41 15.61 6.67
CA GLY A 24 13.98 14.56 5.82
C GLY A 24 14.35 13.30 6.62
N ALA A 25 14.90 13.45 7.81
CA ALA A 25 15.21 12.31 8.69
C ALA A 25 13.94 11.58 9.16
N GLU A 26 12.92 12.33 9.61
CA GLU A 26 11.62 11.76 10.01
C GLU A 26 10.93 11.04 8.84
N ALA A 27 10.95 11.64 7.65
CA ALA A 27 10.38 11.04 6.44
C ALA A 27 11.10 9.73 6.07
N TRP A 28 12.41 9.69 6.18
CA TRP A 28 13.22 8.50 5.92
C TRP A 28 12.90 7.35 6.88
N ASP A 29 12.74 7.65 8.16
CA ASP A 29 12.38 6.64 9.16
C ASP A 29 10.95 6.14 8.96
N ALA A 30 10.01 7.01 8.58
CA ALA A 30 8.64 6.64 8.24
C ALA A 30 8.57 5.74 6.98
N GLU A 31 9.33 6.08 5.92
CA GLU A 31 9.43 5.27 4.69
C GLU A 31 9.93 3.85 5.00
N ARG A 32 11.00 3.74 5.78
CA ARG A 32 11.55 2.44 6.21
C ARG A 32 10.54 1.59 6.96
N LEU A 33 9.70 2.20 7.80
CA LEU A 33 8.67 1.49 8.55
C LEU A 33 7.61 0.91 7.62
N VAL A 34 7.22 1.64 6.58
CA VAL A 34 6.20 1.21 5.60
C VAL A 34 6.76 0.16 4.65
N GLU A 35 8.03 0.28 4.24
CA GLU A 35 8.67 -0.66 3.30
C GLU A 35 9.13 -1.96 3.98
N HIS A 36 9.31 -1.95 5.30
CA HIS A 36 9.78 -3.13 6.02
C HIS A 36 8.67 -4.16 6.21
N ILE A 37 8.68 -5.18 5.36
CA ILE A 37 7.75 -6.31 5.47
C ILE A 37 8.14 -7.16 6.68
N PRO A 38 7.21 -7.44 7.62
CA PRO A 38 7.47 -8.29 8.77
C PRO A 38 7.94 -9.69 8.35
N GLU A 39 8.92 -10.25 9.08
CA GLU A 39 9.34 -11.64 8.88
C GLU A 39 8.18 -12.60 9.16
N GLY A 40 7.97 -13.56 8.26
CA GLY A 40 6.89 -14.53 8.36
C GLY A 40 5.53 -14.01 7.87
N ALA A 41 5.50 -12.85 7.19
CA ALA A 41 4.28 -12.41 6.50
C ALA A 41 3.90 -13.42 5.41
N GLU A 42 2.64 -13.88 5.42
CA GLU A 42 2.10 -14.77 4.38
C GLU A 42 2.00 -14.04 3.04
N VAL A 43 2.44 -14.67 1.97
CA VAL A 43 2.40 -14.07 0.64
C VAL A 43 1.07 -14.38 -0.05
N ILE A 44 0.37 -13.35 -0.48
CA ILE A 44 -0.83 -13.47 -1.31
C ILE A 44 -0.54 -12.80 -2.66
N LYS A 45 -0.66 -13.57 -3.74
CA LYS A 45 -0.54 -13.03 -5.09
C LYS A 45 -1.87 -12.43 -5.53
N VAL A 46 -1.85 -11.14 -5.83
CA VAL A 46 -3.02 -10.39 -6.30
C VAL A 46 -2.90 -10.17 -7.81
N THR A 47 -3.81 -10.73 -8.55
CA THR A 47 -3.86 -10.56 -10.01
C THR A 47 -5.08 -9.74 -10.41
N ALA A 48 -4.84 -8.58 -11.01
CA ALA A 48 -5.86 -7.73 -11.60
C ALA A 48 -6.14 -8.14 -13.05
N GLN A 49 -7.40 -8.13 -13.43
CA GLN A 49 -7.86 -8.31 -14.79
C GLN A 49 -9.20 -7.57 -14.96
N GLN A 50 -9.52 -7.06 -16.13
CA GLN A 50 -10.79 -6.39 -16.40
C GLN A 50 -11.97 -7.35 -16.21
N TRP A 51 -12.79 -7.22 -15.22
CA TRP A 51 -12.91 -6.22 -14.14
C TRP A 51 -13.09 -6.93 -12.81
N PHE A 52 -12.14 -7.79 -12.44
CA PHE A 52 -12.16 -8.59 -11.22
C PHE A 52 -10.74 -8.78 -10.65
N TRP A 53 -10.70 -9.20 -9.40
CA TRP A 53 -9.49 -9.54 -8.65
C TRP A 53 -9.41 -11.06 -8.47
N THR A 54 -8.22 -11.61 -8.58
CA THR A 54 -7.92 -13.00 -8.21
C THR A 54 -6.82 -12.99 -7.16
N PHE A 55 -7.04 -13.73 -6.10
CA PHE A 55 -6.10 -13.90 -5.00
C PHE A 55 -5.61 -15.35 -4.99
N GLU A 56 -4.31 -15.55 -4.81
CA GLU A 56 -3.69 -16.88 -4.70
C GLU A 56 -2.85 -16.91 -3.43
N HIS A 57 -3.22 -17.76 -2.49
CA HIS A 57 -2.51 -18.01 -1.23
C HIS A 57 -1.28 -18.90 -1.44
N GLU A 58 -0.39 -18.97 -0.44
CA GLU A 58 0.84 -19.80 -0.52
C GLU A 58 0.55 -21.29 -0.68
N ASP A 59 -0.57 -21.78 -0.15
CA ASP A 59 -1.03 -23.17 -0.29
C ASP A 59 -1.59 -23.49 -1.68
N GLY A 60 -1.71 -22.50 -2.56
CA GLY A 60 -2.26 -22.60 -3.90
C GLY A 60 -3.77 -22.42 -3.98
N THR A 61 -4.45 -22.15 -2.86
CA THR A 61 -5.87 -21.79 -2.84
C THR A 61 -6.11 -20.51 -3.61
N LYS A 62 -7.16 -20.49 -4.43
CA LYS A 62 -7.52 -19.32 -5.25
C LYS A 62 -8.93 -18.84 -4.93
N GLU A 63 -9.02 -17.53 -4.76
CA GLU A 63 -10.27 -16.81 -4.52
C GLU A 63 -10.49 -15.75 -5.62
N ILE A 64 -11.74 -15.50 -5.98
CA ILE A 64 -12.10 -14.53 -7.02
C ILE A 64 -13.10 -13.54 -6.46
N GLY A 65 -12.70 -12.26 -6.40
CA GLY A 65 -13.54 -11.18 -5.90
C GLY A 65 -13.69 -11.14 -4.38
N GLU A 66 -13.30 -12.18 -3.70
CA GLU A 66 -13.32 -12.31 -2.24
C GLU A 66 -11.93 -12.71 -1.76
N LEU A 67 -11.52 -12.23 -0.60
CA LEU A 67 -10.25 -12.56 0.03
C LEU A 67 -10.47 -12.78 1.53
N HIS A 68 -10.08 -13.96 2.03
CA HIS A 68 -10.17 -14.33 3.44
C HIS A 68 -8.80 -14.27 4.11
N VAL A 69 -8.72 -13.58 5.23
CA VAL A 69 -7.49 -13.42 6.02
C VAL A 69 -7.79 -13.46 7.52
N GLU A 70 -6.79 -13.74 8.33
CA GLU A 70 -6.90 -13.79 9.80
C GLU A 70 -6.46 -12.47 10.43
N VAL A 71 -7.18 -12.01 11.45
CA VAL A 71 -6.83 -10.82 12.22
C VAL A 71 -5.47 -10.99 12.91
N GLY A 72 -4.67 -9.93 12.92
CA GLY A 72 -3.36 -9.90 13.60
C GLY A 72 -2.22 -10.59 12.87
N LYS A 73 -2.48 -11.26 11.74
CA LYS A 73 -1.47 -11.89 10.91
C LYS A 73 -0.98 -10.90 9.85
N ALA A 74 0.32 -10.86 9.59
CA ALA A 74 0.88 -10.02 8.54
C ALA A 74 0.79 -10.70 7.18
N TYR A 75 0.34 -9.94 6.17
CA TYR A 75 0.22 -10.39 4.78
C TYR A 75 1.03 -9.49 3.86
N LYS A 76 1.77 -10.10 2.95
CA LYS A 76 2.49 -9.44 1.86
C LYS A 76 1.72 -9.67 0.56
N PHE A 77 1.23 -8.63 -0.05
CA PHE A 77 0.63 -8.70 -1.38
C PHE A 77 1.69 -8.57 -2.47
N GLU A 78 1.70 -9.51 -3.41
CA GLU A 78 2.44 -9.43 -4.68
C GLU A 78 1.44 -9.14 -5.80
N ILE A 79 1.41 -7.88 -6.24
CA ILE A 79 0.34 -7.32 -7.06
C ILE A 79 0.82 -7.15 -8.50
N MET A 80 0.07 -7.71 -9.44
CA MET A 80 0.32 -7.59 -10.87
C MET A 80 -0.97 -7.49 -11.67
N SER A 81 -0.88 -7.06 -12.91
CA SER A 81 -1.98 -7.06 -13.87
C SER A 81 -1.70 -7.97 -15.06
N LYS A 82 -2.77 -8.56 -15.63
CA LYS A 82 -2.72 -9.34 -16.87
C LYS A 82 -3.03 -8.53 -18.13
N ASP A 83 -3.62 -7.35 -17.99
CA ASP A 83 -4.13 -6.58 -19.13
C ASP A 83 -3.73 -5.10 -19.10
N VAL A 84 -4.46 -4.26 -18.36
CA VAL A 84 -4.22 -2.82 -18.24
C VAL A 84 -3.77 -2.47 -16.84
N ILE A 85 -3.43 -1.21 -16.58
CA ILE A 85 -3.12 -0.75 -15.24
C ILE A 85 -4.41 -0.69 -14.42
N HIS A 86 -4.35 -1.24 -13.20
CA HIS A 86 -5.34 -1.11 -12.14
C HIS A 86 -4.65 -0.59 -10.89
N SER A 87 -5.40 -0.22 -9.85
CA SER A 87 -4.84 0.12 -8.55
C SER A 87 -5.62 -0.59 -7.46
N PHE A 88 -4.93 -1.47 -6.74
CA PHE A 88 -5.48 -2.25 -5.65
C PHE A 88 -5.58 -1.39 -4.40
N ASN A 89 -6.79 -1.26 -3.85
CA ASN A 89 -7.02 -0.44 -2.68
C ASN A 89 -7.90 -1.16 -1.66
N ILE A 90 -7.43 -1.18 -0.41
CA ILE A 90 -8.23 -1.51 0.78
C ILE A 90 -8.22 -0.26 1.64
N HIS A 91 -9.31 0.52 1.56
CA HIS A 91 -9.35 1.86 2.13
C HIS A 91 -9.15 1.87 3.65
N ASP A 92 -9.79 0.95 4.36
CA ASP A 92 -9.78 0.89 5.82
C ASP A 92 -8.39 0.60 6.41
N TYR A 93 -7.52 -0.05 5.64
CA TYR A 93 -6.14 -0.36 6.03
C TYR A 93 -5.09 0.51 5.33
N VAL A 94 -5.54 1.55 4.60
CA VAL A 94 -4.65 2.47 3.86
C VAL A 94 -3.73 1.74 2.86
N VAL A 95 -4.14 0.57 2.39
CA VAL A 95 -3.43 -0.17 1.34
C VAL A 95 -3.79 0.44 -0.01
N LEU A 96 -2.78 0.90 -0.74
CA LEU A 96 -2.92 1.39 -2.11
C LEU A 96 -1.67 1.04 -2.90
N MET A 97 -1.83 0.23 -3.96
CA MET A 97 -0.71 -0.18 -4.82
C MET A 97 -1.18 -0.45 -6.24
N ASP A 98 -0.44 0.05 -7.22
CA ASP A 98 -0.76 -0.16 -8.63
C ASP A 98 -0.46 -1.59 -9.08
N ALA A 99 -1.40 -2.17 -9.83
CA ALA A 99 -1.25 -3.42 -10.55
C ALA A 99 -0.86 -3.12 -12.00
N VAL A 100 0.43 -3.33 -12.32
CA VAL A 100 1.01 -2.95 -13.62
C VAL A 100 1.33 -4.21 -14.43
N PRO A 101 0.96 -4.28 -15.74
CA PRO A 101 1.34 -5.40 -16.60
C PRO A 101 2.86 -5.56 -16.68
N GLY A 102 3.33 -6.80 -16.47
CA GLY A 102 4.75 -7.13 -16.56
C GLY A 102 5.61 -6.71 -15.37
N ARG A 103 5.01 -6.15 -14.31
CA ARG A 103 5.69 -5.75 -13.07
C ARG A 103 4.96 -6.31 -11.87
N VAL A 104 5.69 -6.81 -10.88
CA VAL A 104 5.16 -7.16 -9.56
C VAL A 104 5.48 -6.03 -8.60
N ASN A 105 4.47 -5.39 -8.06
CA ASN A 105 4.57 -4.44 -6.97
C ASN A 105 4.23 -5.12 -5.65
N THR A 106 4.80 -4.66 -4.55
CA THR A 106 4.58 -5.26 -3.23
C THR A 106 4.09 -4.22 -2.24
N VAL A 107 3.15 -4.62 -1.40
CA VAL A 107 2.70 -3.88 -0.23
C VAL A 107 2.33 -4.90 0.85
N TRP A 108 2.42 -4.52 2.11
CA TRP A 108 2.02 -5.37 3.22
C TRP A 108 1.00 -4.69 4.11
N PHE A 109 0.23 -5.48 4.83
CA PHE A 109 -0.67 -5.02 5.87
C PHE A 109 -0.87 -6.10 6.94
N ALA A 110 -1.37 -5.69 8.09
CA ALA A 110 -1.81 -6.60 9.14
C ALA A 110 -3.19 -6.11 9.61
N PRO A 111 -4.27 -6.87 9.38
CA PRO A 111 -5.60 -6.47 9.79
C PRO A 111 -5.72 -6.45 11.32
N THR A 112 -6.35 -5.40 11.86
CA THR A 112 -6.51 -5.18 13.31
C THR A 112 -7.90 -5.53 13.82
N ASP A 113 -8.88 -5.60 12.94
CA ASP A 113 -10.28 -5.77 13.28
C ASP A 113 -10.94 -6.84 12.41
N VAL A 114 -11.75 -7.67 13.04
CA VAL A 114 -12.60 -8.65 12.33
C VAL A 114 -13.74 -7.93 11.62
N GLY A 115 -14.02 -8.29 10.38
CA GLY A 115 -15.08 -7.67 9.60
C GLY A 115 -14.95 -7.83 8.09
N GLU A 116 -15.84 -7.16 7.39
CA GLU A 116 -15.86 -7.09 5.92
C GLU A 116 -15.38 -5.70 5.47
N HIS A 117 -14.45 -5.66 4.52
CA HIS A 117 -13.85 -4.44 4.02
C HIS A 117 -13.86 -4.41 2.49
N ASP A 118 -14.12 -3.24 1.92
CA ASP A 118 -14.15 -3.07 0.47
C ASP A 118 -12.76 -3.10 -0.15
N ILE A 119 -12.61 -3.91 -1.20
CA ILE A 119 -11.49 -3.86 -2.15
C ILE A 119 -11.97 -3.11 -3.40
N GLN A 120 -11.24 -2.09 -3.83
CA GLN A 120 -11.62 -1.23 -4.96
C GLN A 120 -10.48 -1.05 -5.94
N CYS A 121 -10.82 -0.94 -7.22
CA CYS A 121 -9.90 -0.43 -8.22
C CYS A 121 -9.92 1.11 -8.19
N ARG A 122 -8.74 1.75 -8.07
CA ARG A 122 -8.62 3.21 -7.96
C ARG A 122 -7.99 3.87 -9.20
N GLU A 123 -7.56 3.08 -10.20
CA GLU A 123 -7.05 3.57 -11.47
C GLU A 123 -8.02 3.19 -12.60
N TYR A 124 -8.34 4.13 -13.50
CA TYR A 124 -9.27 3.88 -14.60
C TYR A 124 -8.77 2.74 -15.50
N CYS A 125 -9.50 1.63 -15.49
CA CYS A 125 -9.15 0.39 -16.18
C CYS A 125 -10.16 -0.02 -17.27
N GLY A 126 -11.05 0.87 -17.69
CA GLY A 126 -12.00 0.62 -18.75
C GLY A 126 -13.46 0.82 -18.36
N LEU A 127 -14.38 0.31 -19.19
CA LEU A 127 -15.81 0.64 -19.15
C LEU A 127 -16.49 0.29 -17.81
N ILE A 128 -16.12 -0.86 -17.19
CA ILE A 128 -16.74 -1.34 -15.94
C ILE A 128 -15.81 -1.07 -14.73
N HIS A 129 -14.86 -0.15 -14.86
CA HIS A 129 -13.96 0.26 -13.78
C HIS A 129 -14.69 0.57 -12.47
N TYR A 130 -15.82 1.27 -12.52
CA TYR A 130 -16.63 1.66 -11.36
C TYR A 130 -17.17 0.46 -10.56
N ASN A 131 -17.29 -0.70 -11.19
CA ASN A 131 -17.79 -1.94 -10.59
C ASN A 131 -16.69 -2.99 -10.32
N MET A 132 -15.41 -2.66 -10.58
CA MET A 132 -14.30 -3.53 -10.24
C MET A 132 -14.03 -3.47 -8.75
N ARG A 133 -14.72 -4.34 -8.00
CA ARG A 133 -14.70 -4.43 -6.55
C ARG A 133 -14.36 -5.85 -6.10
N GLY A 134 -14.01 -5.99 -4.86
CA GLY A 134 -13.90 -7.23 -4.12
C GLY A 134 -14.22 -6.98 -2.66
N THR A 135 -14.27 -8.05 -1.88
CA THR A 135 -14.49 -7.99 -0.43
C THR A 135 -13.34 -8.69 0.28
N LEU A 136 -12.77 -8.02 1.26
CA LEU A 136 -11.83 -8.62 2.21
C LEU A 136 -12.63 -9.04 3.45
N TYR A 137 -12.57 -10.32 3.77
CA TYR A 137 -13.10 -10.89 5.02
C TYR A 137 -11.94 -11.09 5.99
N VAL A 138 -11.97 -10.34 7.09
CA VAL A 138 -11.03 -10.53 8.20
C VAL A 138 -11.71 -11.41 9.25
N GLU A 139 -11.21 -12.61 9.46
CA GLU A 139 -11.74 -13.61 10.36
C GLU A 139 -10.91 -13.69 11.64
N GLU A 140 -11.48 -14.28 12.70
CA GLU A 140 -10.72 -14.59 13.90
C GLU A 140 -9.63 -15.64 13.59
N SER A 141 -8.46 -15.49 14.21
CA SER A 141 -7.39 -16.48 14.05
C SER A 141 -7.84 -17.84 14.55
N SER A 142 -7.79 -18.84 13.68
CA SER A 142 -8.03 -20.24 14.05
C SER A 142 -6.87 -20.73 14.91
N THR A 143 -7.07 -20.77 16.23
CA THR A 143 -6.12 -21.28 17.24
C THR A 143 -6.01 -22.80 17.14
#